data_aee32a3753f259be3ea29af6a8bf4533
#
_entry.id   aee32a3753f259be3ea29af6a8bf4533
#
_cell.length_a   1.000
_cell.length_b   1.000
_cell.length_c   1.000
_cell.angle_alpha   90.00
_cell.angle_beta   90.00
_cell.angle_gamma   90.00
#
_symmetry.space_group_name_H-M   'P 1'
#
loop_
_entity.id
_entity.type
_entity.pdbx_description
1 polymer ?
#
loop_
_entity_poly.entity_id
_entity_poly.type
_entity_poly.pdbx_seq_one_letter_code
_entity_poly.pdbx_strand_id
1 'polypeptide(L)'
;MAAFAEGVPCWADVLLSDLAAGRRFYGELFGWTFEEIATAYGSYTRALLGGKDVAGLVRKPDGRMPTVWNIYFAAKDAAATAVRIREAGGRVITPPVWIDEFCVMATAADPGGAVFGIWQAGSHTGFGRRGAPGSYGWAEVHTRQPRAVDDFYRAVFGYETVPAAETVPAAEGAPDDVVLWTPRGEPPDPRHAIGGRVVIGERYPAELPAHFLTYFVVADCDQAPRTVHRLGGRVLKTPEDTPYGRFAVLADNQGAVFAVLAPSTAG
;
A
#
# COMPACT_ATOMS: atom_id res chain seq x y z
N MET A 1 -9.71 9.40 -16.96
CA MET A 1 -8.23 9.26 -16.88
C MET A 1 -7.86 7.89 -17.43
N ALA A 2 -6.65 7.71 -17.97
CA ALA A 2 -6.20 6.38 -18.37
C ALA A 2 -6.04 5.49 -17.13
N ALA A 3 -6.36 4.20 -17.25
CA ALA A 3 -6.09 3.22 -16.20
C ALA A 3 -4.57 3.07 -15.98
N PHE A 4 -4.18 2.66 -14.78
CA PHE A 4 -2.78 2.37 -14.46
C PHE A 4 -2.25 1.20 -15.31
N ALA A 5 -0.96 1.21 -15.58
CA ALA A 5 -0.30 0.06 -16.23
C ALA A 5 -0.40 -1.18 -15.32
N GLU A 6 -0.39 -2.37 -15.94
CA GLU A 6 -0.49 -3.64 -15.21
C GLU A 6 0.62 -3.76 -14.16
N GLY A 7 0.25 -4.19 -12.96
CA GLY A 7 1.14 -4.33 -11.82
C GLY A 7 1.45 -3.03 -11.06
N VAL A 8 1.09 -1.86 -11.57
CA VAL A 8 1.33 -0.61 -10.83
C VAL A 8 0.35 -0.50 -9.66
N PRO A 9 0.81 -0.13 -8.44
CA PRO A 9 -0.09 0.21 -7.34
C PRO A 9 -1.07 1.30 -7.75
N CYS A 10 -2.35 1.00 -7.73
CA CYS A 10 -3.38 1.88 -8.29
C CYS A 10 -4.43 2.33 -7.28
N TRP A 11 -4.57 1.63 -6.15
CA TRP A 11 -5.53 1.96 -5.12
C TRP A 11 -5.09 1.46 -3.75
N ALA A 12 -5.58 2.10 -2.69
CA ALA A 12 -5.45 1.64 -1.32
C ALA A 12 -6.74 1.92 -0.55
N ASP A 13 -7.13 0.99 0.32
CA ASP A 13 -8.21 1.20 1.27
C ASP A 13 -7.89 0.66 2.65
N VAL A 14 -8.60 1.15 3.66
CA VAL A 14 -8.44 0.69 5.04
C VAL A 14 -9.71 0.05 5.56
N LEU A 15 -9.56 -1.14 6.18
CA LEU A 15 -10.65 -1.84 6.87
C LEU A 15 -10.76 -1.33 8.30
N LEU A 16 -11.90 -0.73 8.65
CA LEU A 16 -12.15 -0.09 9.94
C LEU A 16 -13.40 -0.65 10.64
N SER A 17 -13.36 -0.70 11.96
CA SER A 17 -14.54 -1.02 12.78
C SER A 17 -15.49 0.18 12.88
N ASP A 18 -14.93 1.39 12.96
CA ASP A 18 -15.65 2.66 13.09
C ASP A 18 -15.22 3.63 11.99
N LEU A 19 -16.10 3.80 10.97
CA LEU A 19 -15.84 4.71 9.86
C LEU A 19 -15.86 6.19 10.29
N ALA A 20 -16.66 6.56 11.27
CA ALA A 20 -16.74 7.95 11.74
C ALA A 20 -15.44 8.36 12.43
N ALA A 21 -14.89 7.48 13.29
CA ALA A 21 -13.58 7.68 13.90
C ALA A 21 -12.45 7.71 12.85
N GLY A 22 -12.51 6.84 11.84
CA GLY A 22 -11.54 6.84 10.74
C GLY A 22 -11.58 8.11 9.90
N ARG A 23 -12.77 8.59 9.52
CA ARG A 23 -12.94 9.86 8.80
C ARG A 23 -12.33 11.03 9.58
N ARG A 24 -12.60 11.11 10.89
CA ARG A 24 -12.00 12.15 11.73
C ARG A 24 -10.48 12.02 11.75
N PHE A 25 -9.95 10.82 11.96
CA PHE A 25 -8.51 10.57 12.04
C PHE A 25 -7.78 10.98 10.76
N TYR A 26 -8.17 10.41 9.63
CA TYR A 26 -7.51 10.66 8.35
C TYR A 26 -7.83 12.05 7.77
N GLY A 27 -9.02 12.58 8.05
CA GLY A 27 -9.38 13.95 7.70
C GLY A 27 -8.48 14.99 8.37
N GLU A 28 -8.20 14.83 9.68
CA GLU A 28 -7.30 15.73 10.39
C GLU A 28 -5.82 15.48 10.06
N LEU A 29 -5.41 14.22 9.81
CA LEU A 29 -4.02 13.89 9.52
C LEU A 29 -3.59 14.31 8.10
N PHE A 30 -4.45 14.05 7.09
CA PHE A 30 -4.10 14.21 5.69
C PHE A 30 -4.92 15.31 4.96
N GLY A 31 -5.88 15.92 5.64
CA GLY A 31 -6.75 16.92 5.01
C GLY A 31 -7.80 16.31 4.08
N TRP A 32 -8.18 15.04 4.28
CA TRP A 32 -9.15 14.38 3.42
C TRP A 32 -10.57 14.82 3.70
N THR A 33 -11.35 14.92 2.62
CA THR A 33 -12.82 14.94 2.64
C THR A 33 -13.34 13.57 2.22
N PHE A 34 -14.61 13.29 2.48
CA PHE A 34 -15.17 11.95 2.29
C PHE A 34 -16.50 12.00 1.56
N GLU A 35 -16.68 11.07 0.63
CA GLU A 35 -17.94 10.81 -0.05
C GLU A 35 -18.35 9.36 0.12
N GLU A 36 -19.64 9.11 0.37
CA GLU A 36 -20.19 7.76 0.42
C GLU A 36 -20.75 7.37 -0.95
N ILE A 37 -20.42 6.14 -1.35
CA ILE A 37 -20.98 5.52 -2.54
C ILE A 37 -21.73 4.27 -2.10
N ALA A 38 -22.96 4.12 -2.55
CA ALA A 38 -23.69 2.86 -2.43
C ALA A 38 -23.15 1.89 -3.50
N THR A 39 -22.87 0.64 -3.08
CA THR A 39 -22.49 -0.44 -3.99
C THR A 39 -23.37 -1.65 -3.71
N ALA A 40 -23.37 -2.63 -4.62
CA ALA A 40 -24.03 -3.91 -4.40
C ALA A 40 -23.54 -4.66 -3.14
N TYR A 41 -22.37 -4.32 -2.62
CA TYR A 41 -21.75 -4.92 -1.43
C TYR A 41 -21.86 -4.03 -0.16
N GLY A 42 -22.63 -2.95 -0.24
CA GLY A 42 -22.82 -2.00 0.86
C GLY A 42 -22.21 -0.63 0.60
N SER A 43 -22.11 0.19 1.66
CA SER A 43 -21.55 1.53 1.56
C SER A 43 -20.03 1.49 1.50
N TYR A 44 -19.46 2.21 0.55
CA TYR A 44 -18.02 2.45 0.40
C TYR A 44 -17.73 3.94 0.58
N THR A 45 -16.72 4.28 1.37
CA THR A 45 -16.32 5.67 1.61
C THR A 45 -15.09 6.00 0.78
N ARG A 46 -15.21 6.89 -0.19
CA ARG A 46 -14.05 7.48 -0.90
C ARG A 46 -13.46 8.61 -0.08
N ALA A 47 -12.14 8.62 0.06
CA ALA A 47 -11.37 9.74 0.58
C ALA A 47 -10.84 10.58 -0.58
N LEU A 48 -11.03 11.89 -0.47
CA LEU A 48 -10.70 12.86 -1.51
C LEU A 48 -9.72 13.90 -0.96
N LEU A 49 -8.75 14.29 -1.78
CA LEU A 49 -7.85 15.40 -1.51
C LEU A 49 -7.94 16.42 -2.65
N GLY A 50 -8.53 17.59 -2.36
CA GLY A 50 -8.83 18.59 -3.39
C GLY A 50 -9.72 18.04 -4.49
N GLY A 51 -10.74 17.25 -4.14
CA GLY A 51 -11.68 16.64 -5.07
C GLY A 51 -11.12 15.49 -5.92
N LYS A 52 -9.94 14.95 -5.58
CA LYS A 52 -9.30 13.80 -6.26
C LYS A 52 -9.25 12.59 -5.34
N ASP A 53 -9.57 11.42 -5.87
CA ASP A 53 -9.53 10.15 -5.14
C ASP A 53 -8.10 9.84 -4.64
N VAL A 54 -7.96 9.55 -3.35
CA VAL A 54 -6.66 9.25 -2.71
C VAL A 54 -6.65 7.96 -1.91
N ALA A 55 -7.82 7.49 -1.43
CA ALA A 55 -7.96 6.24 -0.69
C ALA A 55 -9.43 5.84 -0.53
N GLY A 56 -9.65 4.63 0.00
CA GLY A 56 -10.95 4.16 0.46
C GLY A 56 -10.99 3.86 1.96
N LEU A 57 -12.16 3.98 2.57
CA LEU A 57 -12.43 3.49 3.91
C LEU A 57 -13.60 2.50 3.84
N VAL A 58 -13.39 1.32 4.38
CA VAL A 58 -14.37 0.21 4.32
C VAL A 58 -14.69 -0.25 5.74
N ARG A 59 -15.97 -0.41 6.04
CA ARG A 59 -16.37 -1.06 7.28
C ARG A 59 -16.01 -2.55 7.23
N LYS A 60 -15.34 -3.04 8.24
CA LYS A 60 -15.08 -4.49 8.36
C LYS A 60 -16.41 -5.25 8.41
N PRO A 61 -16.63 -6.24 7.54
CA PRO A 61 -17.84 -7.06 7.57
C PRO A 61 -17.91 -7.97 8.81
N ASP A 62 -16.75 -8.33 9.38
CA ASP A 62 -16.63 -9.12 10.61
C ASP A 62 -15.62 -8.45 11.55
N GLY A 63 -16.00 -8.24 12.81
CA GLY A 63 -15.13 -7.64 13.82
C GLY A 63 -13.84 -8.41 14.10
N ARG A 64 -13.77 -9.70 13.72
CA ARG A 64 -12.56 -10.54 13.83
C ARG A 64 -11.54 -10.26 12.72
N MET A 65 -11.95 -9.60 11.63
CA MET A 65 -11.01 -9.21 10.58
C MET A 65 -10.00 -8.18 11.11
N PRO A 66 -8.74 -8.25 10.69
CA PRO A 66 -7.75 -7.27 11.09
C PRO A 66 -8.11 -5.86 10.60
N THR A 67 -7.68 -4.85 11.32
CA THR A 67 -7.71 -3.46 10.87
C THR A 67 -6.43 -3.21 10.09
N VAL A 68 -6.52 -3.10 8.77
CA VAL A 68 -5.34 -3.05 7.88
C VAL A 68 -5.57 -2.13 6.70
N TRP A 69 -4.48 -1.57 6.19
CA TRP A 69 -4.41 -0.99 4.87
C TRP A 69 -4.21 -2.10 3.84
N ASN A 70 -5.06 -2.12 2.82
CA ASN A 70 -4.90 -2.96 1.63
C ASN A 70 -4.32 -2.11 0.51
N ILE A 71 -3.36 -2.68 -0.23
CA ILE A 71 -2.85 -2.12 -1.48
C ILE A 71 -3.35 -2.95 -2.66
N TYR A 72 -3.74 -2.27 -3.73
CA TYR A 72 -4.25 -2.91 -4.95
C TYR A 72 -3.34 -2.62 -6.12
N PHE A 73 -3.02 -3.68 -6.88
CA PHE A 73 -2.25 -3.61 -8.11
C PHE A 73 -3.18 -3.64 -9.32
N ALA A 74 -2.90 -2.78 -10.29
CA ALA A 74 -3.68 -2.71 -11.52
C ALA A 74 -3.57 -4.00 -12.32
N ALA A 75 -4.68 -4.47 -12.86
CA ALA A 75 -4.75 -5.60 -13.76
C ALA A 75 -5.57 -5.24 -14.99
N LYS A 76 -5.12 -5.65 -16.18
CA LYS A 76 -5.91 -5.54 -17.41
C LYS A 76 -7.06 -6.53 -17.42
N ASP A 77 -6.83 -7.71 -16.83
CA ASP A 77 -7.79 -8.80 -16.67
C ASP A 77 -7.56 -9.45 -15.31
N ALA A 78 -8.49 -9.21 -14.37
CA ALA A 78 -8.40 -9.72 -13.02
C ALA A 78 -8.49 -11.25 -12.95
N ALA A 79 -9.27 -11.88 -13.87
CA ALA A 79 -9.40 -13.32 -13.90
C ALA A 79 -8.11 -13.99 -14.39
N ALA A 80 -7.51 -13.49 -15.46
CA ALA A 80 -6.22 -13.96 -15.95
C ALA A 80 -5.11 -13.75 -14.91
N THR A 81 -5.10 -12.60 -14.21
CA THR A 81 -4.15 -12.34 -13.14
C THR A 81 -4.33 -13.30 -11.97
N ALA A 82 -5.57 -13.62 -11.58
CA ALA A 82 -5.85 -14.60 -10.54
C ALA A 82 -5.35 -16.02 -10.91
N VAL A 83 -5.35 -16.38 -12.19
CA VAL A 83 -4.74 -17.65 -12.67
C VAL A 83 -3.22 -17.59 -12.47
N ARG A 84 -2.54 -16.53 -12.98
CA ARG A 84 -1.08 -16.37 -12.83
C ARG A 84 -0.65 -16.40 -11.36
N ILE A 85 -1.43 -15.82 -10.46
CA ILE A 85 -1.16 -15.85 -9.01
C ILE A 85 -1.11 -17.28 -8.49
N ARG A 86 -2.08 -18.12 -8.85
CA ARG A 86 -2.08 -19.54 -8.43
C ARG A 86 -0.91 -20.32 -9.02
N GLU A 87 -0.63 -20.12 -10.30
CA GLU A 87 0.49 -20.77 -11.00
C GLU A 87 1.85 -20.37 -10.43
N ALA A 88 1.97 -19.13 -9.93
CA ALA A 88 3.18 -18.64 -9.28
C ALA A 88 3.29 -19.00 -7.78
N GLY A 89 2.39 -19.83 -7.25
CA GLY A 89 2.43 -20.29 -5.86
C GLY A 89 1.73 -19.37 -4.85
N GLY A 90 1.04 -18.34 -5.30
CA GLY A 90 0.18 -17.52 -4.45
C GLY A 90 -1.21 -18.13 -4.25
N ARG A 91 -1.99 -17.53 -3.36
CA ARG A 91 -3.34 -17.98 -3.03
C ARG A 91 -4.37 -16.87 -3.32
N VAL A 92 -5.37 -17.16 -4.13
CA VAL A 92 -6.52 -16.28 -4.32
C VAL A 92 -7.48 -16.49 -3.15
N ILE A 93 -7.70 -15.43 -2.37
CA ILE A 93 -8.56 -15.41 -1.18
C ILE A 93 -10.00 -15.12 -1.59
N THR A 94 -10.21 -14.01 -2.29
CA THR A 94 -11.49 -13.65 -2.90
C THR A 94 -11.32 -13.70 -4.42
N PRO A 95 -12.10 -14.53 -5.14
CA PRO A 95 -12.01 -14.54 -6.60
C PRO A 95 -12.41 -13.20 -7.20
N PRO A 96 -12.08 -12.92 -8.48
CA PRO A 96 -12.50 -11.71 -9.16
C PRO A 96 -14.02 -11.52 -9.10
N VAL A 97 -14.45 -10.38 -8.57
CA VAL A 97 -15.86 -9.98 -8.48
C VAL A 97 -16.05 -8.57 -9.02
N TRP A 98 -17.17 -8.36 -9.70
CA TRP A 98 -17.60 -7.05 -10.16
C TRP A 98 -18.11 -6.24 -8.97
N ILE A 99 -17.62 -5.02 -8.83
CA ILE A 99 -18.15 -4.01 -7.93
C ILE A 99 -18.87 -2.98 -8.79
N ASP A 100 -20.09 -3.29 -9.13
CA ASP A 100 -20.93 -2.53 -10.06
C ASP A 100 -20.15 -2.13 -11.34
N GLU A 101 -20.28 -0.91 -11.84
CA GLU A 101 -19.49 -0.40 -12.95
C GLU A 101 -18.10 0.12 -12.55
N PHE A 102 -17.77 0.11 -11.24
CA PHE A 102 -16.54 0.75 -10.74
C PHE A 102 -15.28 -0.04 -11.06
N CYS A 103 -15.29 -1.34 -10.83
CA CYS A 103 -14.12 -2.20 -11.05
C CYS A 103 -14.46 -3.69 -11.00
N VAL A 104 -13.49 -4.53 -11.40
CA VAL A 104 -13.40 -5.92 -10.93
C VAL A 104 -12.28 -6.00 -9.92
N MET A 105 -12.55 -6.48 -8.72
CA MET A 105 -11.53 -6.65 -7.69
C MET A 105 -11.39 -8.12 -7.27
N ALA A 106 -10.19 -8.47 -6.83
CA ALA A 106 -9.90 -9.73 -6.17
C ALA A 106 -8.91 -9.51 -5.03
N THR A 107 -8.88 -10.42 -4.06
CA THR A 107 -7.85 -10.44 -3.01
C THR A 107 -7.02 -11.71 -3.12
N ALA A 108 -5.72 -11.58 -2.91
CA ALA A 108 -4.78 -12.69 -2.96
C ALA A 108 -3.73 -12.56 -1.86
N ALA A 109 -3.00 -13.64 -1.61
CA ALA A 109 -1.79 -13.63 -0.81
C ALA A 109 -0.63 -14.16 -1.65
N ASP A 110 0.54 -13.55 -1.48
CA ASP A 110 1.79 -14.05 -2.05
C ASP A 110 2.29 -15.31 -1.31
N PRO A 111 3.36 -15.99 -1.77
CA PRO A 111 3.89 -17.18 -1.10
C PRO A 111 4.38 -16.91 0.32
N GLY A 112 4.79 -15.68 0.65
CA GLY A 112 5.18 -15.26 2.00
C GLY A 112 3.99 -15.06 2.94
N GLY A 113 2.77 -14.96 2.38
CA GLY A 113 1.53 -14.74 3.11
C GLY A 113 1.03 -13.29 3.13
N ALA A 114 1.73 -12.35 2.51
CA ALA A 114 1.29 -10.96 2.43
C ALA A 114 0.06 -10.82 1.53
N VAL A 115 -1.00 -10.20 2.07
CA VAL A 115 -2.27 -10.01 1.37
C VAL A 115 -2.23 -8.73 0.55
N PHE A 116 -2.75 -8.80 -0.68
CA PHE A 116 -2.89 -7.67 -1.59
C PHE A 116 -4.15 -7.80 -2.45
N GLY A 117 -4.57 -6.68 -3.03
CA GLY A 117 -5.68 -6.63 -3.97
C GLY A 117 -5.24 -6.59 -5.42
N ILE A 118 -6.15 -7.01 -6.31
CA ILE A 118 -6.08 -6.81 -7.75
C ILE A 118 -7.23 -5.88 -8.12
N TRP A 119 -6.97 -4.93 -9.00
CA TRP A 119 -7.92 -3.95 -9.46
C TRP A 119 -7.93 -3.86 -10.98
N GLN A 120 -9.00 -4.36 -11.59
CA GLN A 120 -9.28 -4.10 -13.00
C GLN A 120 -10.23 -2.91 -13.07
N ALA A 121 -9.75 -1.81 -13.62
CA ALA A 121 -10.49 -0.56 -13.65
C ALA A 121 -11.76 -0.66 -14.51
N GLY A 122 -12.85 -0.13 -13.96
CA GLY A 122 -14.07 0.24 -14.68
C GLY A 122 -14.18 1.77 -14.72
N SER A 123 -15.28 2.31 -14.22
CA SER A 123 -15.47 3.77 -14.09
C SER A 123 -14.54 4.39 -13.02
N HIS A 124 -14.14 3.63 -12.00
CA HIS A 124 -13.13 4.02 -11.01
C HIS A 124 -11.74 3.52 -11.41
N THR A 125 -10.89 4.43 -11.83
CA THR A 125 -9.55 4.10 -12.39
C THR A 125 -8.44 4.00 -11.34
N GLY A 126 -8.74 4.16 -10.04
CA GLY A 126 -7.76 4.18 -8.96
C GLY A 126 -7.42 5.59 -8.48
N PHE A 127 -6.20 5.79 -7.97
CA PHE A 127 -5.76 7.08 -7.44
C PHE A 127 -5.93 8.23 -8.44
N GLY A 128 -6.68 9.25 -8.06
CA GLY A 128 -6.79 10.53 -8.78
C GLY A 128 -5.63 11.48 -8.43
N ARG A 129 -4.96 11.25 -7.29
CA ARG A 129 -3.77 11.97 -6.84
C ARG A 129 -2.83 11.05 -6.07
N ARG A 130 -1.53 11.15 -6.37
CA ARG A 130 -0.45 10.44 -5.66
C ARG A 130 0.82 11.28 -5.65
N GLY A 131 1.76 10.97 -4.74
CA GLY A 131 3.06 11.64 -4.63
C GLY A 131 3.02 13.06 -4.05
N ALA A 132 1.85 13.58 -3.68
CA ALA A 132 1.69 14.87 -3.03
C ALA A 132 1.36 14.68 -1.54
N PRO A 133 1.66 15.67 -0.68
CA PRO A 133 1.26 15.62 0.72
C PRO A 133 -0.22 15.29 0.88
N GLY A 134 -0.53 14.29 1.74
CA GLY A 134 -1.85 13.74 1.97
C GLY A 134 -2.27 12.66 0.95
N SER A 135 -1.39 12.16 0.10
CA SER A 135 -1.72 11.10 -0.86
C SER A 135 -0.75 9.93 -0.81
N TYR A 136 -1.11 8.83 -1.48
CA TYR A 136 -0.24 7.65 -1.63
C TYR A 136 1.13 8.03 -2.20
N GLY A 137 2.19 7.52 -1.58
CA GLY A 137 3.59 7.72 -2.00
C GLY A 137 4.28 6.43 -2.41
N TRP A 138 4.11 5.34 -1.64
CA TRP A 138 4.86 4.10 -1.82
C TRP A 138 4.15 2.92 -1.18
N ALA A 139 4.50 1.70 -1.59
CA ALA A 139 4.17 0.47 -0.87
C ALA A 139 5.31 -0.54 -1.00
N GLU A 140 5.53 -1.30 0.06
CA GLU A 140 6.50 -2.39 0.07
C GLU A 140 5.96 -3.61 0.81
N VAL A 141 6.34 -4.79 0.33
CA VAL A 141 6.05 -6.03 1.03
C VAL A 141 7.18 -6.37 1.99
N HIS A 142 6.83 -6.65 3.22
CA HIS A 142 7.73 -7.18 4.23
C HIS A 142 7.57 -8.69 4.31
N THR A 143 8.67 -9.46 4.18
CA THR A 143 8.62 -10.92 4.12
C THR A 143 9.85 -11.59 4.73
N ARG A 144 9.69 -12.83 5.20
CA ARG A 144 10.80 -13.72 5.59
C ARG A 144 11.21 -14.66 4.45
N GLN A 145 10.53 -14.60 3.31
CA GLN A 145 10.75 -15.49 2.15
C GLN A 145 11.10 -14.67 0.89
N PRO A 146 12.21 -13.89 0.91
CA PRO A 146 12.49 -12.92 -0.15
C PRO A 146 12.55 -13.55 -1.54
N ARG A 147 13.23 -14.69 -1.70
CA ARG A 147 13.37 -15.34 -3.02
C ARG A 147 12.02 -15.78 -3.60
N ALA A 148 11.19 -16.45 -2.80
CA ALA A 148 9.87 -16.91 -3.24
C ALA A 148 8.97 -15.73 -3.62
N VAL A 149 9.05 -14.62 -2.87
CA VAL A 149 8.27 -13.41 -3.12
C VAL A 149 8.77 -12.67 -4.38
N ASP A 150 10.08 -12.53 -4.57
CA ASP A 150 10.66 -11.91 -5.77
C ASP A 150 10.31 -12.71 -7.04
N ASP A 151 10.42 -14.04 -7.00
CA ASP A 151 10.04 -14.91 -8.13
C ASP A 151 8.53 -14.82 -8.43
N PHE A 152 7.70 -14.73 -7.39
CA PHE A 152 6.26 -14.56 -7.52
C PHE A 152 5.89 -13.26 -8.23
N TYR A 153 6.36 -12.11 -7.77
CA TYR A 153 6.01 -10.82 -8.38
C TYR A 153 6.59 -10.67 -9.79
N ARG A 154 7.74 -11.29 -10.06
CA ARG A 154 8.29 -11.40 -11.42
C ARG A 154 7.36 -12.23 -12.32
N ALA A 155 6.88 -13.37 -11.85
CA ALA A 155 6.00 -14.25 -12.63
C ALA A 155 4.62 -13.62 -12.88
N VAL A 156 4.03 -12.97 -11.86
CA VAL A 156 2.66 -12.42 -11.95
C VAL A 156 2.61 -11.12 -12.73
N PHE A 157 3.51 -10.16 -12.45
CA PHE A 157 3.48 -8.81 -13.00
C PHE A 157 4.67 -8.48 -13.91
N GLY A 158 5.69 -9.35 -13.96
CA GLY A 158 6.88 -9.13 -14.75
C GLY A 158 7.83 -8.10 -14.14
N TYR A 159 7.82 -7.92 -12.83
CA TYR A 159 8.73 -6.98 -12.18
C TYR A 159 10.18 -7.38 -12.33
N GLU A 160 11.01 -6.38 -12.56
CA GLU A 160 12.45 -6.48 -12.39
C GLU A 160 12.83 -5.90 -11.03
N THR A 161 13.90 -6.43 -10.42
CA THR A 161 14.33 -6.04 -9.07
C THR A 161 15.68 -5.35 -9.14
N VAL A 162 15.81 -4.24 -8.39
CA VAL A 162 17.07 -3.51 -8.23
C VAL A 162 17.39 -3.48 -6.74
N PRO A 163 18.58 -3.95 -6.31
CA PRO A 163 19.00 -3.82 -4.92
C PRO A 163 19.05 -2.34 -4.51
N ALA A 164 18.38 -1.98 -3.42
CA ALA A 164 18.37 -0.60 -2.96
C ALA A 164 19.78 -0.11 -2.57
N ALA A 165 20.63 -1.00 -2.06
CA ALA A 165 22.03 -0.69 -1.72
C ALA A 165 22.90 -0.28 -2.90
N GLU A 166 22.56 -0.70 -4.12
CA GLU A 166 23.28 -0.27 -5.34
C GLU A 166 22.91 1.16 -5.76
N THR A 167 21.83 1.70 -5.24
CA THR A 167 21.27 2.97 -5.66
C THR A 167 21.59 4.12 -4.69
N VAL A 168 21.79 3.78 -3.42
CA VAL A 168 22.07 4.77 -2.34
C VAL A 168 22.88 4.07 -1.26
N PRO A 169 23.92 4.73 -0.68
CA PRO A 169 24.62 4.18 0.46
C PRO A 169 23.64 3.78 1.58
N ALA A 170 23.79 2.58 2.11
CA ALA A 170 22.96 2.12 3.22
C ALA A 170 23.11 3.08 4.41
N ALA A 171 21.99 3.61 4.90
CA ALA A 171 21.99 4.32 6.17
C ALA A 171 22.31 3.35 7.31
N GLU A 172 22.97 3.83 8.36
CA GLU A 172 23.22 3.02 9.56
C GLU A 172 21.86 2.49 10.08
N GLY A 173 21.70 1.16 10.16
CA GLY A 173 20.44 0.53 10.60
C GLY A 173 19.40 0.28 9.49
N ALA A 174 19.71 0.55 8.22
CA ALA A 174 18.85 0.15 7.11
C ALA A 174 18.68 -1.39 7.08
N PRO A 175 17.53 -1.91 6.61
CA PRO A 175 17.38 -3.35 6.40
C PRO A 175 18.44 -3.86 5.41
N ASP A 176 19.08 -4.98 5.74
CA ASP A 176 20.22 -5.51 4.96
C ASP A 176 19.83 -6.00 3.55
N ASP A 177 18.53 -6.23 3.29
CA ASP A 177 18.04 -6.75 2.02
C ASP A 177 16.72 -6.05 1.63
N VAL A 178 16.86 -4.97 0.89
CA VAL A 178 15.77 -4.22 0.28
C VAL A 178 15.94 -4.24 -1.23
N VAL A 179 14.90 -4.60 -1.97
CA VAL A 179 14.85 -4.46 -3.42
C VAL A 179 13.73 -3.53 -3.84
N LEU A 180 13.98 -2.77 -4.89
CA LEU A 180 12.99 -1.95 -5.55
C LEU A 180 12.40 -2.73 -6.73
N TRP A 181 11.12 -2.55 -6.98
CA TRP A 181 10.41 -3.15 -8.11
C TRP A 181 10.22 -2.14 -9.23
N THR A 182 10.64 -2.49 -10.42
CA THR A 182 10.36 -1.73 -11.64
C THR A 182 9.35 -2.48 -12.51
N PRO A 183 8.41 -1.79 -13.18
CA PRO A 183 7.45 -2.43 -14.05
C PRO A 183 8.12 -3.06 -15.27
N ARG A 184 7.48 -4.07 -15.82
CA ARG A 184 7.92 -4.70 -17.06
C ARG A 184 8.08 -3.67 -18.20
N GLY A 185 9.27 -3.64 -18.81
CA GLY A 185 9.58 -2.77 -19.94
C GLY A 185 10.10 -1.39 -19.57
N GLU A 186 10.17 -1.08 -18.28
CA GLU A 186 10.87 0.11 -17.76
C GLU A 186 12.31 -0.25 -17.39
N PRO A 187 13.26 0.68 -17.49
CA PRO A 187 14.62 0.43 -17.01
C PRO A 187 14.63 0.02 -15.53
N PRO A 188 15.45 -0.97 -15.14
CA PRO A 188 15.57 -1.37 -13.74
C PRO A 188 16.43 -0.35 -12.97
N ASP A 189 15.84 0.81 -12.67
CA ASP A 189 16.47 1.87 -11.89
C ASP A 189 15.46 2.49 -10.89
N PRO A 190 15.95 3.12 -9.81
CA PRO A 190 15.10 3.67 -8.75
C PRO A 190 14.08 4.71 -9.21
N ARG A 191 14.35 5.43 -10.30
CA ARG A 191 13.45 6.47 -10.82
C ARG A 191 12.16 5.88 -11.42
N HIS A 192 12.21 4.61 -11.82
CA HIS A 192 11.08 3.87 -12.37
C HIS A 192 10.45 2.92 -11.34
N ALA A 193 10.97 2.91 -10.10
CA ALA A 193 10.46 2.04 -9.06
C ALA A 193 9.03 2.41 -8.66
N ILE A 194 8.21 1.38 -8.48
CA ILE A 194 6.77 1.50 -8.13
C ILE A 194 6.43 0.89 -6.78
N GLY A 195 7.36 0.21 -6.16
CA GLY A 195 7.23 -0.49 -4.89
C GLY A 195 8.50 -1.24 -4.57
N GLY A 196 8.49 -2.05 -3.53
CA GLY A 196 9.65 -2.80 -3.13
C GLY A 196 9.34 -3.99 -2.21
N ARG A 197 10.41 -4.72 -1.86
CA ARG A 197 10.40 -5.78 -0.88
C ARG A 197 11.47 -5.54 0.17
N VAL A 198 11.11 -5.76 1.44
CA VAL A 198 11.97 -5.67 2.62
C VAL A 198 12.00 -7.01 3.32
N VAL A 199 13.18 -7.47 3.76
CA VAL A 199 13.29 -8.68 4.58
C VAL A 199 12.92 -8.38 6.03
N ILE A 200 12.04 -9.21 6.59
CA ILE A 200 11.78 -9.23 8.03
C ILE A 200 12.92 -10.01 8.69
N GLY A 201 13.96 -9.30 9.15
CA GLY A 201 15.13 -9.87 9.83
C GLY A 201 14.86 -10.23 11.29
N GLU A 202 15.89 -10.70 11.99
CA GLU A 202 15.81 -11.19 13.38
C GLU A 202 15.44 -10.11 14.40
N ARG A 203 15.64 -8.83 14.08
CA ARG A 203 15.25 -7.70 14.93
C ARG A 203 13.72 -7.50 15.05
N TYR A 204 12.95 -8.15 14.18
CA TYR A 204 11.49 -8.09 14.24
C TYR A 204 10.92 -9.28 15.02
N PRO A 205 9.79 -9.11 15.75
CA PRO A 205 9.14 -10.23 16.44
C PRO A 205 8.90 -11.41 15.50
N ALA A 206 9.13 -12.63 16.00
CA ALA A 206 8.97 -13.85 15.21
C ALA A 206 7.54 -14.01 14.67
N GLU A 207 6.58 -13.51 15.42
CA GLU A 207 5.14 -13.56 15.12
C GLU A 207 4.69 -12.54 14.08
N LEU A 208 5.56 -11.57 13.71
CA LEU A 208 5.21 -10.58 12.69
C LEU A 208 5.05 -11.28 11.34
N PRO A 209 3.82 -11.34 10.78
CA PRO A 209 3.57 -11.98 9.50
C PRO A 209 4.09 -11.14 8.35
N ALA A 210 4.22 -11.75 7.18
CA ALA A 210 4.40 -11.00 5.95
C ALA A 210 3.21 -10.07 5.72
N HIS A 211 3.48 -8.83 5.30
CA HIS A 211 2.47 -7.80 5.11
C HIS A 211 2.94 -6.72 4.15
N PHE A 212 2.01 -5.97 3.60
CA PHE A 212 2.31 -4.71 2.92
C PHE A 212 2.33 -3.54 3.89
N LEU A 213 3.31 -2.66 3.76
CA LEU A 213 3.36 -1.36 4.39
C LEU A 213 3.08 -0.29 3.32
N THR A 214 2.01 0.47 3.52
CA THR A 214 1.61 1.56 2.63
C THR A 214 2.09 2.88 3.20
N TYR A 215 2.71 3.71 2.35
CA TYR A 215 3.26 5.01 2.72
C TYR A 215 2.41 6.13 2.13
N PHE A 216 2.10 7.11 2.96
CA PHE A 216 1.47 8.36 2.54
C PHE A 216 2.47 9.51 2.64
N VAL A 217 2.49 10.36 1.63
CA VAL A 217 3.35 11.54 1.63
C VAL A 217 2.81 12.55 2.65
N VAL A 218 3.70 13.18 3.39
CA VAL A 218 3.41 14.29 4.29
C VAL A 218 4.37 15.44 4.02
N ALA A 219 3.95 16.66 4.36
CA ALA A 219 4.84 17.83 4.26
C ALA A 219 5.88 17.85 5.38
N ASP A 220 5.51 17.34 6.55
CA ASP A 220 6.36 17.32 7.75
C ASP A 220 6.20 15.98 8.49
N CYS A 221 7.26 15.17 8.42
CA CYS A 221 7.29 13.85 9.06
C CYS A 221 7.41 13.91 10.58
N ASP A 222 7.90 15.01 11.15
CA ASP A 222 8.02 15.17 12.62
C ASP A 222 6.70 15.63 13.24
N GLN A 223 5.83 16.29 12.46
CA GLN A 223 4.51 16.69 12.91
C GLN A 223 3.50 15.55 12.89
N ALA A 224 3.60 14.64 11.92
CA ALA A 224 2.65 13.55 11.75
C ALA A 224 2.50 12.67 13.00
N PRO A 225 3.56 12.21 13.71
CA PRO A 225 3.47 11.46 14.95
C PRO A 225 2.73 12.18 16.07
N ARG A 226 2.92 13.49 16.18
CA ARG A 226 2.23 14.33 17.20
C ARG A 226 0.73 14.37 16.93
N THR A 227 0.36 14.55 15.64
CA THR A 227 -1.04 14.52 15.20
C THR A 227 -1.67 13.16 15.45
N VAL A 228 -0.99 12.08 15.06
CA VAL A 228 -1.45 10.70 15.29
C VAL A 228 -1.68 10.43 16.77
N HIS A 229 -0.74 10.81 17.65
CA HIS A 229 -0.89 10.64 19.09
C HIS A 229 -2.11 11.41 19.63
N ARG A 230 -2.28 12.66 19.23
CA ARG A 230 -3.44 13.51 19.62
C ARG A 230 -4.78 12.88 19.18
N LEU A 231 -4.79 12.17 18.05
CA LEU A 231 -5.97 11.50 17.50
C LEU A 231 -6.20 10.09 18.07
N GLY A 232 -5.40 9.66 19.06
CA GLY A 232 -5.52 8.35 19.70
C GLY A 232 -4.84 7.21 18.97
N GLY A 233 -4.01 7.50 17.97
CA GLY A 233 -3.16 6.53 17.30
C GLY A 233 -1.84 6.29 18.05
N ARG A 234 -0.93 5.54 17.43
CA ARG A 234 0.36 5.16 18.03
C ARG A 234 1.51 5.39 17.07
N VAL A 235 2.67 5.71 17.62
CA VAL A 235 3.95 5.77 16.91
C VAL A 235 4.64 4.42 17.11
N LEU A 236 4.86 3.69 16.03
CA LEU A 236 5.53 2.38 16.03
C LEU A 236 7.02 2.53 15.72
N LYS A 237 7.36 3.47 14.86
CA LYS A 237 8.73 3.90 14.57
C LYS A 237 8.76 5.41 14.48
N THR A 238 9.63 6.03 15.25
CA THR A 238 9.84 7.49 15.25
C THR A 238 10.43 7.95 13.92
N PRO A 239 10.28 9.24 13.54
CA PRO A 239 10.86 9.76 12.33
C PRO A 239 12.36 9.53 12.23
N GLU A 240 12.80 8.93 11.13
CA GLU A 240 14.21 8.74 10.80
C GLU A 240 14.50 9.15 9.36
N ASP A 241 15.73 9.56 9.10
CA ASP A 241 16.17 9.94 7.77
C ASP A 241 16.61 8.70 6.97
N THR A 242 16.22 8.69 5.72
CA THR A 242 16.67 7.71 4.73
C THR A 242 17.10 8.44 3.47
N PRO A 243 17.80 7.76 2.57
CA PRO A 243 18.13 8.35 1.27
C PRO A 243 16.91 8.81 0.45
N TYR A 244 15.74 8.24 0.72
CA TYR A 244 14.49 8.56 0.01
C TYR A 244 13.66 9.64 0.69
N GLY A 245 14.05 10.08 1.86
CA GLY A 245 13.35 11.05 2.69
C GLY A 245 13.23 10.63 4.14
N ARG A 246 12.55 11.46 4.92
CA ARG A 246 12.28 11.22 6.33
C ARG A 246 10.97 10.48 6.48
N PHE A 247 10.96 9.32 7.18
CA PHE A 247 9.77 8.50 7.33
C PHE A 247 9.52 8.09 8.79
N ALA A 248 8.27 7.75 9.09
CA ALA A 248 7.85 7.17 10.36
C ALA A 248 6.81 6.07 10.12
N VAL A 249 6.72 5.08 11.03
CA VAL A 249 5.68 4.06 11.00
C VAL A 249 4.70 4.32 12.13
N LEU A 250 3.44 4.37 11.79
CA LEU A 250 2.34 4.81 12.64
C LEU A 250 1.21 3.77 12.62
N ALA A 251 0.37 3.80 13.63
CA ALA A 251 -0.90 3.10 13.61
C ALA A 251 -2.03 4.11 13.90
N ASP A 252 -3.15 3.96 13.22
CA ASP A 252 -4.33 4.76 13.51
C ASP A 252 -4.97 4.40 14.86
N ASN A 253 -6.04 5.07 15.22
CA ASN A 253 -6.77 4.87 16.47
C ASN A 253 -7.56 3.55 16.52
N GLN A 254 -7.51 2.73 15.48
CA GLN A 254 -8.13 1.40 15.40
C GLN A 254 -7.11 0.29 15.14
N GLY A 255 -5.84 0.65 14.98
CA GLY A 255 -4.71 -0.26 14.85
C GLY A 255 -4.24 -0.51 13.41
N ALA A 256 -4.78 0.16 12.39
CA ALA A 256 -4.24 0.06 11.04
C ALA A 256 -2.85 0.68 10.97
N VAL A 257 -1.86 -0.12 10.56
CA VAL A 257 -0.47 0.31 10.41
C VAL A 257 -0.25 0.90 9.03
N PHE A 258 0.43 2.04 8.98
CA PHE A 258 0.86 2.72 7.76
C PHE A 258 2.15 3.50 8.02
N ALA A 259 2.82 3.91 6.97
CA ALA A 259 3.95 4.82 7.09
C ALA A 259 3.61 6.21 6.53
N VAL A 260 4.34 7.20 7.01
CA VAL A 260 4.38 8.54 6.41
C VAL A 260 5.78 8.84 5.92
N LEU A 261 5.88 9.55 4.81
CA LEU A 261 7.14 9.90 4.15
C LEU A 261 7.12 11.38 3.76
N ALA A 262 8.07 12.14 4.26
CA ALA A 262 8.43 13.45 3.70
C ALA A 262 9.60 13.24 2.74
N PRO A 263 9.38 13.32 1.40
CA PRO A 263 10.45 13.11 0.44
C PRO A 263 11.62 14.07 0.64
N SER A 264 12.84 13.61 0.35
CA SER A 264 14.00 14.50 0.36
C SER A 264 13.76 15.65 -0.61
N THR A 265 13.97 16.87 -0.13
CA THR A 265 14.02 18.07 -1.00
C THR A 265 15.37 18.15 -1.71
N ALA A 266 15.90 17.02 -2.18
CA ALA A 266 17.11 17.06 -2.99
C ALA A 266 16.79 17.81 -4.28
N GLY A 267 17.46 18.95 -4.44
CA GLY A 267 17.39 19.84 -5.58
C GLY A 267 17.94 19.23 -6.87
#